data_24ee7ae2bd3c4e1d894dade712144537
#
_entry.id   24ee7ae2bd3c4e1d894dade712144537
#
_cell.length_a   1.000
_cell.length_b   1.000
_cell.length_c   1.000
_cell.angle_alpha   90.00
_cell.angle_beta   90.00
_cell.angle_gamma   90.00
#
_symmetry.space_group_name_H-M   'P 1'
#
loop_
_entity.id
_entity.type
_entity.pdbx_description
1 polymer ?
#
loop_
_entity_poly.entity_id
_entity_poly.type
_entity_poly.pdbx_seq_one_letter_code
_entity_poly.pdbx_strand_id
1 'polypeptide(L)'
;MDAVHNPYSPGAGRRPPALVGRDFQINAIDVLLHRAAIGRTGQGLILSGLRGVGKTVLLNELAGRAQGADWIVSKVEAHPDGAGRDNLQVALARGLHQSLRQLQGKGWAGKFRTALSTFKAFSVKVDPTGSVTFGVDVNTAAGRADTGNVDTDLTELALDLAEAAAEQHVGVGIFIDEMQDVSSDVLSALISAAHE
;
A
#
# COMPACT_ATOMS: atom_id res chain seq x y z
N MET A 1 9.31 -23.09 32.65
CA MET A 1 8.68 -21.99 31.93
C MET A 1 7.33 -22.50 31.44
N ASP A 2 6.27 -21.83 31.76
CA ASP A 2 4.93 -22.21 31.28
C ASP A 2 4.79 -21.79 29.82
N ALA A 3 4.65 -22.79 28.91
CA ALA A 3 4.56 -22.56 27.47
C ALA A 3 3.31 -21.75 27.07
N VAL A 4 2.25 -21.82 27.89
CA VAL A 4 0.96 -21.11 27.63
C VAL A 4 1.13 -19.60 27.90
N HIS A 5 1.93 -19.22 28.88
CA HIS A 5 2.14 -17.82 29.27
C HIS A 5 3.45 -17.24 28.73
N ASN A 6 4.14 -17.96 27.83
CA ASN A 6 5.34 -17.46 27.21
C ASN A 6 5.01 -16.30 26.23
N PRO A 7 5.45 -15.06 26.50
CA PRO A 7 5.17 -13.91 25.65
C PRO A 7 5.94 -13.97 24.33
N TYR A 8 6.95 -14.82 24.21
CA TYR A 8 7.75 -14.99 23.00
C TYR A 8 7.06 -15.94 22.05
N SER A 9 6.43 -15.41 21.02
CA SER A 9 5.81 -16.19 19.96
C SER A 9 6.73 -16.19 18.73
N PRO A 10 7.47 -17.27 18.45
CA PRO A 10 8.32 -17.33 17.28
C PRO A 10 7.46 -17.32 16.00
N GLY A 11 7.82 -16.46 15.06
CA GLY A 11 7.15 -16.34 13.76
C GLY A 11 7.55 -15.04 13.07
N ALA A 12 7.75 -15.10 11.74
CA ALA A 12 8.05 -13.92 10.94
C ALA A 12 6.88 -12.93 10.99
N GLY A 13 7.16 -11.66 11.22
CA GLY A 13 6.16 -10.59 11.17
C GLY A 13 5.14 -10.55 12.32
N ARG A 14 5.21 -11.44 13.30
CA ARG A 14 4.31 -11.39 14.48
C ARG A 14 4.65 -10.23 15.39
N ARG A 15 3.64 -9.49 15.82
CA ARG A 15 3.80 -8.37 16.76
C ARG A 15 4.27 -8.88 18.11
N PRO A 16 5.43 -8.41 18.63
CA PRO A 16 5.86 -8.71 19.98
C PRO A 16 4.99 -7.98 21.02
N PRO A 17 5.04 -8.38 22.29
CA PRO A 17 4.32 -7.70 23.37
C PRO A 17 4.68 -6.21 23.48
N ALA A 18 5.92 -5.83 23.14
CA ALA A 18 6.38 -4.45 23.11
C ALA A 18 7.34 -4.20 21.94
N LEU A 19 7.22 -3.05 21.30
CA LEU A 19 8.12 -2.54 20.25
C LEU A 19 9.14 -1.58 20.89
N VAL A 20 10.00 -2.11 21.72
CA VAL A 20 10.98 -1.30 22.47
C VAL A 20 12.01 -0.68 21.51
N GLY A 21 12.30 0.62 21.71
CA GLY A 21 13.28 1.36 20.92
C GLY A 21 12.85 1.69 19.50
N ARG A 22 11.53 1.67 19.22
CA ARG A 22 10.94 2.02 17.92
C ARG A 22 10.12 3.32 17.95
N ASP A 23 10.17 4.05 19.05
CA ASP A 23 9.36 5.25 19.27
C ASP A 23 9.60 6.31 18.19
N PHE A 24 10.86 6.46 17.73
CA PHE A 24 11.21 7.41 16.67
C PHE A 24 10.49 7.08 15.35
N GLN A 25 10.53 5.83 14.91
CA GLN A 25 9.91 5.39 13.66
C GLN A 25 8.38 5.45 13.77
N ILE A 26 7.84 5.07 14.91
CA ILE A 26 6.41 5.15 15.20
C ILE A 26 5.94 6.60 15.16
N ASN A 27 6.65 7.51 15.83
CA ASN A 27 6.33 8.92 15.81
C ASN A 27 6.43 9.53 14.41
N ALA A 28 7.41 9.10 13.60
CA ALA A 28 7.57 9.58 12.24
C ALA A 28 6.32 9.26 11.37
N ILE A 29 5.76 8.03 11.47
CA ILE A 29 4.53 7.70 10.76
C ILE A 29 3.34 8.48 11.31
N ASP A 30 3.21 8.62 12.63
CA ASP A 30 2.12 9.36 13.25
C ASP A 30 2.13 10.84 12.78
N VAL A 31 3.30 11.45 12.62
CA VAL A 31 3.45 12.79 12.03
C VAL A 31 2.99 12.81 10.57
N LEU A 32 3.38 11.79 9.77
CA LEU A 32 2.92 11.70 8.37
C LEU A 32 1.39 11.58 8.28
N LEU A 33 0.78 10.73 9.10
CA LEU A 33 -0.66 10.55 9.16
C LEU A 33 -1.39 11.86 9.49
N HIS A 34 -0.91 12.59 10.50
CA HIS A 34 -1.48 13.89 10.87
C HIS A 34 -1.29 14.95 9.78
N ARG A 35 -0.13 14.98 9.12
CA ARG A 35 0.13 15.93 8.02
C ARG A 35 -0.81 15.69 6.84
N ALA A 36 -1.00 14.43 6.45
CA ALA A 36 -1.93 14.08 5.38
C ALA A 36 -3.37 14.45 5.72
N ALA A 37 -3.81 14.24 6.96
CA ALA A 37 -5.15 14.62 7.42
C ALA A 37 -5.45 16.13 7.29
N ILE A 38 -4.41 16.97 7.27
CA ILE A 38 -4.52 18.42 7.04
C ILE A 38 -4.09 18.85 5.63
N GLY A 39 -4.06 17.89 4.67
CA GLY A 39 -3.71 18.17 3.27
C GLY A 39 -2.25 18.52 3.02
N ARG A 40 -1.33 18.13 3.91
CA ARG A 40 0.11 18.33 3.73
C ARG A 40 0.80 17.05 3.34
N THR A 41 1.57 17.08 2.28
CA THR A 41 2.41 15.95 1.85
C THR A 41 3.58 15.73 2.83
N GLY A 42 4.11 14.52 2.85
CA GLY A 42 5.29 14.12 3.61
C GLY A 42 6.20 13.24 2.77
N GLN A 43 7.45 13.14 3.20
CA GLN A 43 8.42 12.23 2.55
C GLN A 43 8.15 10.79 2.96
N GLY A 44 8.39 9.85 2.05
CA GLY A 44 8.35 8.42 2.34
C GLY A 44 9.37 8.02 3.41
N LEU A 45 9.11 6.91 4.09
CA LEU A 45 9.98 6.34 5.11
C LEU A 45 10.69 5.09 4.57
N ILE A 46 12.01 5.04 4.71
CA ILE A 46 12.80 3.85 4.40
C ILE A 46 13.33 3.26 5.72
N LEU A 47 12.96 2.00 5.98
CA LEU A 47 13.44 1.24 7.11
C LEU A 47 14.66 0.41 6.69
N SER A 48 15.85 0.80 7.15
CA SER A 48 17.09 0.07 6.90
C SER A 48 17.62 -0.60 8.17
N GLY A 49 18.39 -1.67 8.01
CA GLY A 49 19.01 -2.38 9.14
C GLY A 49 19.29 -3.85 8.82
N LEU A 50 20.01 -4.50 9.72
CA LEU A 50 20.38 -5.92 9.59
C LEU A 50 19.16 -6.84 9.51
N ARG A 51 19.37 -8.06 9.00
CA ARG A 51 18.36 -9.10 9.01
C ARG A 51 18.00 -9.47 10.46
N GLY A 52 16.71 -9.74 10.72
CA GLY A 52 16.26 -10.17 12.05
C GLY A 52 16.02 -9.05 13.07
N VAL A 53 16.29 -7.78 12.76
CA VAL A 53 16.07 -6.65 13.70
C VAL A 53 14.61 -6.19 13.79
N GLY A 54 13.67 -6.92 13.20
CA GLY A 54 12.24 -6.67 13.31
C GLY A 54 11.69 -5.63 12.33
N LYS A 55 12.33 -5.42 11.15
CA LYS A 55 11.82 -4.49 10.11
C LYS A 55 10.40 -4.81 9.66
N THR A 56 10.12 -6.08 9.33
CA THR A 56 8.79 -6.56 8.93
C THR A 56 7.74 -6.30 10.00
N VAL A 57 8.09 -6.55 11.27
CA VAL A 57 7.19 -6.30 12.41
C VAL A 57 6.87 -4.82 12.53
N LEU A 58 7.89 -3.97 12.42
CA LEU A 58 7.72 -2.52 12.44
C LEU A 58 6.88 -2.05 11.25
N LEU A 59 7.17 -2.52 10.03
CA LEU A 59 6.40 -2.18 8.82
C LEU A 59 4.91 -2.54 8.99
N ASN A 60 4.62 -3.71 9.57
CA ASN A 60 3.27 -4.14 9.89
C ASN A 60 2.57 -3.21 10.89
N GLU A 61 3.28 -2.77 11.92
CA GLU A 61 2.76 -1.81 12.89
C GLU A 61 2.43 -0.46 12.22
N LEU A 62 3.34 0.05 11.38
CA LEU A 62 3.15 1.33 10.67
C LEU A 62 1.97 1.24 9.69
N ALA A 63 1.85 0.14 8.94
CA ALA A 63 0.71 -0.11 8.05
C ALA A 63 -0.61 -0.20 8.84
N GLY A 64 -0.60 -0.88 9.99
CA GLY A 64 -1.78 -0.98 10.86
C GLY A 64 -2.23 0.38 11.40
N ARG A 65 -1.30 1.29 11.71
CA ARG A 65 -1.62 2.66 12.13
C ARG A 65 -2.25 3.46 11.00
N ALA A 66 -1.72 3.36 9.79
CA ALA A 66 -2.30 3.99 8.61
C ALA A 66 -3.72 3.48 8.33
N GLN A 67 -3.96 2.15 8.45
CA GLN A 67 -5.29 1.57 8.35
C GLN A 67 -6.24 2.08 9.45
N GLY A 68 -5.73 2.21 10.68
CA GLY A 68 -6.48 2.77 11.81
C GLY A 68 -6.86 4.24 11.63
N ALA A 69 -6.11 4.98 10.81
CA ALA A 69 -6.39 6.35 10.39
C ALA A 69 -7.21 6.43 9.08
N ASP A 70 -7.82 5.33 8.66
CA ASP A 70 -8.66 5.20 7.47
C ASP A 70 -7.93 5.42 6.13
N TRP A 71 -6.61 5.28 6.10
CA TRP A 71 -5.85 5.35 4.86
C TRP A 71 -6.15 4.17 3.92
N ILE A 72 -6.00 4.42 2.63
CA ILE A 72 -5.93 3.37 1.61
C ILE A 72 -4.54 2.74 1.71
N VAL A 73 -4.45 1.51 2.21
CA VAL A 73 -3.17 0.84 2.49
C VAL A 73 -2.99 -0.36 1.58
N SER A 74 -1.92 -0.35 0.79
CA SER A 74 -1.41 -1.54 0.12
C SER A 74 -0.14 -2.02 0.80
N LYS A 75 -0.13 -3.28 1.23
CA LYS A 75 1.05 -3.92 1.80
C LYS A 75 1.51 -5.05 0.91
N VAL A 76 2.78 -5.04 0.55
CA VAL A 76 3.38 -5.96 -0.40
C VAL A 76 4.72 -6.47 0.13
N GLU A 77 5.03 -7.72 -0.12
CA GLU A 77 6.34 -8.32 0.06
C GLU A 77 6.94 -8.58 -1.33
N ALA A 78 8.09 -8.01 -1.61
CA ALA A 78 8.81 -8.27 -2.85
C ALA A 78 9.55 -9.60 -2.76
N HIS A 79 9.67 -10.29 -3.89
CA HIS A 79 10.35 -11.59 -3.98
C HIS A 79 11.40 -11.58 -5.10
N PRO A 80 12.54 -12.27 -4.91
CA PRO A 80 13.66 -12.26 -5.85
C PRO A 80 13.42 -13.04 -7.15
N ASP A 81 12.25 -13.65 -7.33
CA ASP A 81 11.97 -14.49 -8.48
C ASP A 81 11.83 -13.68 -9.77
N GLY A 82 12.34 -14.22 -10.91
CA GLY A 82 12.38 -13.53 -12.21
C GLY A 82 11.02 -13.10 -12.79
N ALA A 83 9.91 -13.49 -12.15
CA ALA A 83 8.55 -12.97 -12.37
C ALA A 83 8.25 -11.74 -11.48
N GLY A 84 9.25 -11.18 -10.79
CA GLY A 84 9.10 -10.20 -9.72
C GLY A 84 8.33 -8.93 -10.11
N ARG A 85 8.41 -8.53 -11.37
CA ARG A 85 7.70 -7.33 -11.87
C ARG A 85 6.18 -7.55 -11.85
N ASP A 86 5.72 -8.64 -12.44
CA ASP A 86 4.30 -8.97 -12.53
C ASP A 86 3.72 -9.29 -11.14
N ASN A 87 4.49 -9.97 -10.29
CA ASN A 87 4.08 -10.32 -8.93
C ASN A 87 3.88 -9.09 -8.03
N LEU A 88 4.76 -8.08 -8.11
CA LEU A 88 4.62 -6.86 -7.31
C LEU A 88 3.39 -6.05 -7.73
N GLN A 89 3.13 -5.93 -9.03
CA GLN A 89 1.95 -5.24 -9.56
C GLN A 89 0.65 -5.93 -9.14
N VAL A 90 0.61 -7.27 -9.28
CA VAL A 90 -0.53 -8.08 -8.82
C VAL A 90 -0.74 -7.91 -7.31
N ALA A 91 0.33 -7.91 -6.53
CA ALA A 91 0.27 -7.73 -5.09
C ALA A 91 -0.20 -6.33 -4.70
N LEU A 92 0.30 -5.27 -5.38
CA LEU A 92 -0.17 -3.90 -5.21
C LEU A 92 -1.66 -3.78 -5.55
N ALA A 93 -2.07 -4.33 -6.70
CA ALA A 93 -3.46 -4.33 -7.11
C ALA A 93 -4.37 -5.01 -6.08
N ARG A 94 -3.98 -6.17 -5.56
CA ARG A 94 -4.73 -6.89 -4.53
C ARG A 94 -4.82 -6.11 -3.21
N GLY A 95 -3.71 -5.52 -2.77
CA GLY A 95 -3.66 -4.71 -1.55
C GLY A 95 -4.57 -3.48 -1.64
N LEU A 96 -4.49 -2.74 -2.74
CA LEU A 96 -5.35 -1.59 -3.02
C LEU A 96 -6.83 -2.00 -3.10
N HIS A 97 -7.13 -3.10 -3.80
CA HIS A 97 -8.49 -3.63 -3.89
C HIS A 97 -9.08 -3.96 -2.51
N GLN A 98 -8.30 -4.63 -1.65
CA GLN A 98 -8.74 -4.95 -0.30
C GLN A 98 -9.06 -3.70 0.51
N SER A 99 -8.21 -2.67 0.45
CA SER A 99 -8.43 -1.41 1.15
C SER A 99 -9.63 -0.63 0.61
N LEU A 100 -9.78 -0.55 -0.71
CA LEU A 100 -10.93 0.09 -1.34
C LEU A 100 -12.25 -0.61 -0.99
N ARG A 101 -12.26 -1.94 -0.87
CA ARG A 101 -13.44 -2.68 -0.39
C ARG A 101 -13.82 -2.34 1.06
N GLN A 102 -12.83 -2.14 1.93
CA GLN A 102 -13.09 -1.73 3.32
C GLN A 102 -13.72 -0.32 3.37
N LEU A 103 -13.29 0.58 2.50
CA LEU A 103 -13.84 1.93 2.38
C LEU A 103 -15.24 1.96 1.77
N GLN A 104 -15.59 1.02 0.90
CA GLN A 104 -16.95 0.89 0.35
C GLN A 104 -17.99 0.72 1.46
N GLY A 105 -17.68 -0.05 2.50
CA GLY A 105 -18.54 -0.20 3.68
C GLY A 105 -18.82 1.10 4.44
N LYS A 106 -18.01 2.16 4.19
CA LYS A 106 -18.17 3.49 4.78
C LYS A 106 -18.90 4.50 3.87
N GLY A 107 -19.49 4.06 2.75
CA GLY A 107 -20.23 4.92 1.83
C GLY A 107 -19.35 5.75 0.87
N TRP A 108 -18.07 5.44 0.75
CA TRP A 108 -17.12 6.20 -0.07
C TRP A 108 -17.04 5.73 -1.53
N ALA A 109 -17.69 4.62 -1.89
CA ALA A 109 -17.58 4.03 -3.23
C ALA A 109 -17.90 5.01 -4.37
N GLY A 110 -18.90 5.87 -4.20
CA GLY A 110 -19.27 6.88 -5.20
C GLY A 110 -18.21 7.97 -5.36
N LYS A 111 -17.50 8.30 -4.29
CA LYS A 111 -16.48 9.36 -4.24
C LYS A 111 -15.16 8.92 -4.87
N PHE A 112 -14.86 7.62 -4.83
CA PHE A 112 -13.70 7.01 -5.46
C PHE A 112 -13.98 6.43 -6.86
N ARG A 113 -15.05 6.89 -7.53
CA ARG A 113 -15.48 6.28 -8.80
C ARG A 113 -14.42 6.36 -9.89
N THR A 114 -13.76 7.49 -10.06
CA THR A 114 -12.68 7.67 -11.05
C THR A 114 -11.50 6.77 -10.71
N ALA A 115 -11.00 6.84 -9.50
CA ALA A 115 -9.89 6.00 -9.05
C ALA A 115 -10.20 4.50 -9.15
N LEU A 116 -11.44 4.07 -8.86
CA LEU A 116 -11.88 2.69 -9.06
C LEU A 116 -11.91 2.28 -10.55
N SER A 117 -12.28 3.19 -11.43
CA SER A 117 -12.29 2.98 -12.88
C SER A 117 -10.87 2.77 -13.43
N THR A 118 -9.93 3.62 -13.02
CA THR A 118 -8.51 3.52 -13.35
C THR A 118 -7.88 2.27 -12.73
N PHE A 119 -8.21 1.97 -11.48
CA PHE A 119 -7.77 0.76 -10.80
C PHE A 119 -8.27 -0.51 -11.52
N LYS A 120 -9.50 -0.52 -12.00
CA LYS A 120 -10.05 -1.65 -12.75
C LYS A 120 -9.29 -1.85 -14.08
N ALA A 121 -8.95 -0.77 -14.79
CA ALA A 121 -8.15 -0.83 -16.01
C ALA A 121 -6.76 -1.43 -15.74
N PHE A 122 -6.07 -0.93 -14.71
CA PHE A 122 -4.78 -1.43 -14.24
C PHE A 122 -4.86 -2.92 -13.86
N SER A 123 -5.85 -3.31 -13.05
CA SER A 123 -5.99 -4.70 -12.57
C SER A 123 -6.24 -5.71 -13.69
N VAL A 124 -7.01 -5.34 -14.71
CA VAL A 124 -7.28 -6.21 -15.88
C VAL A 124 -6.00 -6.45 -16.68
N LYS A 125 -5.11 -5.46 -16.78
CA LYS A 125 -3.82 -5.60 -17.45
C LYS A 125 -2.86 -6.52 -16.69
N VAL A 126 -2.84 -6.38 -15.38
CA VAL A 126 -1.89 -7.09 -14.50
C VAL A 126 -2.34 -8.54 -14.23
N ASP A 127 -3.63 -8.77 -14.09
CA ASP A 127 -4.21 -10.10 -13.88
C ASP A 127 -5.46 -10.28 -14.77
N PRO A 128 -5.30 -10.67 -16.04
CA PRO A 128 -6.43 -10.85 -16.96
C PRO A 128 -7.41 -11.94 -16.52
N THR A 129 -7.00 -12.84 -15.63
CA THR A 129 -7.83 -13.93 -15.09
C THR A 129 -8.51 -13.56 -13.78
N GLY A 130 -8.06 -12.50 -13.12
CA GLY A 130 -8.58 -12.00 -11.87
C GLY A 130 -9.84 -11.15 -12.07
N SER A 131 -11.00 -11.68 -11.72
CA SER A 131 -12.22 -10.88 -11.67
C SER A 131 -12.20 -9.96 -10.45
N VAL A 132 -11.77 -8.72 -10.63
CA VAL A 132 -11.92 -7.68 -9.61
C VAL A 132 -13.35 -7.18 -9.66
N THR A 133 -14.19 -7.63 -8.73
CA THR A 133 -15.58 -7.16 -8.61
C THR A 133 -15.68 -6.09 -7.53
N PHE A 134 -15.99 -4.87 -7.95
CA PHE A 134 -16.37 -3.81 -7.03
C PHE A 134 -17.88 -3.92 -6.75
N GLY A 135 -18.29 -3.63 -5.52
CA GLY A 135 -19.72 -3.56 -5.16
C GLY A 135 -20.46 -2.37 -5.82
N VAL A 136 -19.79 -1.66 -6.73
CA VAL A 136 -20.31 -0.55 -7.55
C VAL A 136 -20.04 -0.90 -9.00
N ASP A 137 -21.02 -0.68 -9.87
CA ASP A 137 -20.84 -0.85 -11.29
C ASP A 137 -20.00 0.32 -11.84
N VAL A 138 -18.72 0.02 -12.10
CA VAL A 138 -17.73 0.98 -12.61
C VAL A 138 -17.19 0.44 -13.93
N ASN A 139 -17.31 1.24 -14.99
CA ASN A 139 -16.67 0.92 -16.27
C ASN A 139 -15.15 1.12 -16.15
N THR A 140 -14.36 0.35 -16.92
CA THR A 140 -12.92 0.57 -17.06
C THR A 140 -12.67 1.93 -17.69
N ALA A 141 -11.72 2.70 -17.14
CA ALA A 141 -11.25 3.94 -17.75
C ALA A 141 -10.41 3.60 -18.99
N ALA A 142 -10.97 3.75 -20.16
CA ALA A 142 -10.23 3.55 -21.41
C ALA A 142 -9.16 4.65 -21.56
N GLY A 143 -7.91 4.25 -21.86
CA GLY A 143 -6.80 5.18 -22.07
C GLY A 143 -6.15 5.68 -20.78
N ARG A 144 -6.49 5.11 -19.61
CA ARG A 144 -5.83 5.42 -18.32
C ARG A 144 -5.38 4.12 -17.66
N ALA A 145 -4.11 4.08 -17.23
CA ALA A 145 -3.48 2.92 -16.58
C ALA A 145 -3.67 1.60 -17.35
N ASP A 146 -3.75 1.68 -18.67
CA ASP A 146 -3.99 0.55 -19.57
C ASP A 146 -3.00 0.48 -20.75
N THR A 147 -1.92 1.28 -20.70
CA THR A 147 -0.92 1.38 -21.78
C THR A 147 -0.04 0.13 -21.87
N GLY A 148 0.09 -0.61 -20.76
CA GLY A 148 1.03 -1.72 -20.60
C GLY A 148 2.44 -1.25 -20.25
N ASN A 149 2.65 0.06 -20.08
CA ASN A 149 3.85 0.62 -19.47
C ASN A 149 3.59 0.80 -17.97
N VAL A 150 4.31 0.01 -17.17
CA VAL A 150 4.14 -0.04 -15.71
C VAL A 150 4.31 1.33 -15.06
N ASP A 151 5.32 2.08 -15.50
CA ASP A 151 5.63 3.39 -14.91
C ASP A 151 4.47 4.37 -15.13
N THR A 152 3.96 4.43 -16.35
CA THR A 152 2.83 5.28 -16.71
C THR A 152 1.56 4.84 -16.00
N ASP A 153 1.24 3.55 -16.08
CA ASP A 153 -0.01 3.00 -15.55
C ASP A 153 -0.06 3.12 -14.01
N LEU A 154 1.06 2.87 -13.32
CA LEU A 154 1.14 2.98 -11.87
C LEU A 154 1.08 4.46 -11.41
N THR A 155 1.74 5.36 -12.15
CA THR A 155 1.70 6.80 -11.87
C THR A 155 0.29 7.34 -12.02
N GLU A 156 -0.41 7.03 -13.13
CA GLU A 156 -1.80 7.47 -13.34
C GLU A 156 -2.74 6.93 -12.26
N LEU A 157 -2.59 5.66 -11.87
CA LEU A 157 -3.36 5.07 -10.79
C LEU A 157 -3.09 5.77 -9.45
N ALA A 158 -1.82 6.06 -9.14
CA ALA A 158 -1.45 6.74 -7.91
C ALA A 158 -2.02 8.15 -7.83
N LEU A 159 -1.98 8.90 -8.93
CA LEU A 159 -2.55 10.25 -9.03
C LEU A 159 -4.07 10.24 -8.79
N ASP A 160 -4.82 9.36 -9.48
CA ASP A 160 -6.26 9.26 -9.32
C ASP A 160 -6.67 8.82 -7.90
N LEU A 161 -5.86 7.93 -7.28
CA LEU A 161 -6.07 7.52 -5.90
C LEU A 161 -5.76 8.65 -4.92
N ALA A 162 -4.67 9.41 -5.16
CA ALA A 162 -4.27 10.52 -4.31
C ALA A 162 -5.30 11.66 -4.37
N GLU A 163 -5.81 12.01 -5.56
CA GLU A 163 -6.85 13.01 -5.73
C GLU A 163 -8.14 12.62 -4.99
N ALA A 164 -8.61 11.38 -5.20
CA ALA A 164 -9.79 10.87 -4.51
C ALA A 164 -9.62 10.78 -2.99
N ALA A 165 -8.42 10.44 -2.52
CA ALA A 165 -8.08 10.40 -1.10
C ALA A 165 -8.04 11.81 -0.48
N ALA A 166 -7.45 12.78 -1.18
CA ALA A 166 -7.37 14.16 -0.74
C ALA A 166 -8.77 14.77 -0.53
N GLU A 167 -9.71 14.51 -1.44
CA GLU A 167 -11.11 14.95 -1.28
C GLU A 167 -11.78 14.42 0.01
N GLN A 168 -11.30 13.27 0.51
CA GLN A 168 -11.81 12.63 1.72
C GLN A 168 -10.94 12.90 2.96
N HIS A 169 -9.88 13.71 2.83
CA HIS A 169 -8.90 13.99 3.88
C HIS A 169 -8.23 12.72 4.44
N VAL A 170 -8.01 11.73 3.57
CA VAL A 170 -7.28 10.51 3.90
C VAL A 170 -6.02 10.39 3.03
N GLY A 171 -5.11 9.52 3.43
CA GLY A 171 -3.90 9.26 2.66
C GLY A 171 -3.94 7.94 1.90
N VAL A 172 -3.00 7.79 0.99
CA VAL A 172 -2.66 6.51 0.35
C VAL A 172 -1.29 6.08 0.84
N GLY A 173 -1.17 4.85 1.31
CA GLY A 173 0.10 4.31 1.81
C GLY A 173 0.45 2.98 1.13
N ILE A 174 1.63 2.93 0.52
CA ILE A 174 2.21 1.69 -0.04
C ILE A 174 3.35 1.25 0.89
N PHE A 175 3.21 0.06 1.48
CA PHE A 175 4.17 -0.51 2.41
C PHE A 175 4.83 -1.73 1.76
N ILE A 176 6.12 -1.61 1.45
CA ILE A 176 6.88 -2.64 0.73
C ILE A 176 7.90 -3.25 1.68
N ASP A 177 7.79 -4.56 1.92
CA ASP A 177 8.82 -5.36 2.59
C ASP A 177 9.78 -5.95 1.54
N GLU A 178 11.01 -6.24 1.96
CA GLU A 178 12.10 -6.77 1.11
C GLU A 178 12.33 -5.90 -0.16
N MET A 179 12.33 -4.57 0.01
CA MET A 179 12.41 -3.58 -1.08
C MET A 179 13.64 -3.77 -2.01
N GLN A 180 14.70 -4.44 -1.56
CA GLN A 180 15.87 -4.77 -2.39
C GLN A 180 15.55 -5.73 -3.54
N ASP A 181 14.42 -6.46 -3.47
CA ASP A 181 13.97 -7.39 -4.50
C ASP A 181 13.02 -6.73 -5.52
N VAL A 182 12.71 -5.44 -5.34
CA VAL A 182 11.94 -4.63 -6.29
C VAL A 182 12.82 -4.24 -7.46
N SER A 183 12.33 -4.39 -8.69
CA SER A 183 13.06 -3.92 -9.88
C SER A 183 13.21 -2.39 -9.87
N SER A 184 14.31 -1.89 -10.44
CA SER A 184 14.61 -0.45 -10.49
C SER A 184 13.52 0.37 -11.17
N ASP A 185 12.89 -0.19 -12.21
CA ASP A 185 11.84 0.48 -12.98
C ASP A 185 10.58 0.69 -12.13
N VAL A 186 10.13 -0.36 -11.43
CA VAL A 186 8.96 -0.27 -10.53
C VAL A 186 9.26 0.66 -9.35
N LEU A 187 10.48 0.61 -8.82
CA LEU A 187 10.88 1.51 -7.73
C LEU A 187 10.88 2.97 -8.21
N SER A 188 11.39 3.23 -9.41
CA SER A 188 11.36 4.56 -10.02
C SER A 188 9.94 5.08 -10.22
N ALA A 189 9.02 4.23 -10.72
CA ALA A 189 7.61 4.56 -10.88
C ALA A 189 6.95 4.93 -9.56
N LEU A 190 7.19 4.12 -8.51
CA LEU A 190 6.65 4.38 -7.17
C LEU A 190 7.18 5.68 -6.56
N ILE A 191 8.48 5.96 -6.74
CA ILE A 191 9.09 7.20 -6.26
C ILE A 191 8.52 8.39 -7.03
N SER A 192 8.40 8.30 -8.35
CA SER A 192 7.80 9.38 -9.17
C SER A 192 6.36 9.66 -8.74
N ALA A 193 5.54 8.62 -8.61
CA ALA A 193 4.16 8.74 -8.15
C ALA A 193 4.01 9.31 -6.73
N ALA A 194 5.02 9.15 -5.87
CA ALA A 194 5.00 9.71 -4.51
C ALA A 194 5.44 11.19 -4.46
N HIS A 195 6.01 11.72 -5.55
CA HIS A 195 6.45 13.12 -5.65
C HIS A 195 5.43 14.05 -6.33
N GLU A 196 4.44 13.48 -7.03
CA GLU A 196 3.32 14.21 -7.64
C GLU A 196 2.22 14.52 -6.61
#